data_76b62e11ca11644dea39cba42fa9ab9b
#
_entry.id   76b62e11ca11644dea39cba42fa9ab9b
#
_cell.length_a   1.000
_cell.length_b   1.000
_cell.length_c   1.000
_cell.angle_alpha   90.00
_cell.angle_beta   90.00
_cell.angle_gamma   90.00
#
_symmetry.space_group_name_H-M   'P 1'
#
loop_
_entity.id
_entity.type
_entity.pdbx_description
1 polymer ?
#
loop_
_entity_poly.entity_id
_entity_poly.type
_entity_poly.pdbx_seq_one_letter_code
_entity_poly.pdbx_strand_id
1 'polypeptide(L)'
;MIIKNARVFTEDNCFIYGDVSVEAGRFKEVPRTADNCKDDGNKCTWGKATEEGSVKNTYKGNSDGKILDASGLIMIPGLVDIHFHGCMGADMCDGTVEALDVITSYEASVGVTSVCPATMTIPRDELLCVMKNAGDYTYHGGAHLVGINMEGPFISPSKKGAQAAENIMHCDYEYFRQLQDAANGLIKLVDIAPEEPGAFEFIDKAKDETVISIAHTAADYDTAKEAIEHGASHATHLYNAMPSLHHRNPGVIGAVRDSQKCHVELICDGVHIHPSVIRATFAMFGAERMILISDSMRATGLEDGEYTLGGQPVTVRGNLATLHDGTIAGSATNLMDCMRFAVNEAGISLEEAIMCATANPAKEINIFDEAGSISVGKKADFVLLNNALDIVSVYIDGKEITC
;
A
#
# COMPACT_ATOMS: atom_id res chain seq x y z
N MET A 1 -3.67 27.46 3.42
CA MET A 1 -2.32 27.24 3.98
C MET A 1 -1.30 27.37 2.86
N ILE A 2 -0.10 27.89 3.17
CA ILE A 2 1.02 27.96 2.21
C ILE A 2 2.22 27.24 2.84
N ILE A 3 2.74 26.24 2.16
CA ILE A 3 3.97 25.52 2.53
C ILE A 3 5.08 26.13 1.68
N LYS A 4 6.13 26.67 2.32
CA LYS A 4 7.23 27.37 1.67
C LYS A 4 8.52 26.59 1.71
N ASN A 5 9.33 26.75 0.66
CA ASN A 5 10.71 26.26 0.58
C ASN A 5 10.84 24.72 0.67
N ALA A 6 9.79 23.96 0.40
CA ALA A 6 9.84 22.51 0.43
C ALA A 6 10.59 21.95 -0.79
N ARG A 7 11.24 20.80 -0.63
CA ARG A 7 11.65 19.92 -1.72
C ARG A 7 10.49 18.97 -2.03
N VAL A 8 9.67 19.34 -3.03
CA VAL A 8 8.40 18.69 -3.35
C VAL A 8 8.59 17.57 -4.37
N PHE A 9 8.09 16.37 -4.06
CA PHE A 9 7.99 15.27 -5.02
C PHE A 9 6.74 15.47 -5.88
N THR A 10 6.95 15.76 -7.15
CA THR A 10 5.89 16.11 -8.10
C THR A 10 5.32 14.89 -8.82
N GLU A 11 4.20 15.06 -9.51
CA GLU A 11 3.56 14.03 -10.32
C GLU A 11 4.44 13.53 -11.48
N ASP A 12 5.44 14.32 -11.90
CA ASP A 12 6.44 13.92 -12.89
C ASP A 12 7.53 13.00 -12.31
N ASN A 13 7.35 12.49 -11.10
CA ASN A 13 8.27 11.62 -10.36
C ASN A 13 9.67 12.24 -10.17
N CYS A 14 9.71 13.53 -9.92
CA CYS A 14 10.95 14.25 -9.64
C CYS A 14 10.78 15.25 -8.50
N PHE A 15 11.90 15.66 -7.91
CA PHE A 15 11.90 16.65 -6.84
C PHE A 15 12.13 18.06 -7.38
N ILE A 16 11.30 19.00 -6.96
CA ILE A 16 11.41 20.42 -7.28
C ILE A 16 11.34 21.24 -6.00
N TYR A 17 12.21 22.24 -5.86
CA TYR A 17 12.08 23.23 -4.78
C TYR A 17 11.01 24.25 -5.14
N GLY A 18 10.08 24.49 -4.21
CA GLY A 18 9.04 25.48 -4.42
C GLY A 18 8.05 25.57 -3.29
N ASP A 19 7.10 26.47 -3.48
CA ASP A 19 6.00 26.68 -2.55
C ASP A 19 4.77 25.91 -3.03
N VAL A 20 4.00 25.38 -2.07
CA VAL A 20 2.74 24.70 -2.32
C VAL A 20 1.63 25.45 -1.59
N SER A 21 0.51 25.72 -2.24
CA SER A 21 -0.67 26.29 -1.59
C SER A 21 -1.82 25.30 -1.52
N VAL A 22 -2.51 25.33 -0.39
CA VAL A 22 -3.67 24.47 -0.07
C VAL A 22 -4.86 25.34 0.28
N GLU A 23 -6.00 25.08 -0.36
CA GLU A 23 -7.28 25.75 -0.10
C GLU A 23 -8.41 24.71 -0.06
N ALA A 24 -9.28 24.81 0.94
CA ALA A 24 -10.41 23.90 1.13
C ALA A 24 -10.03 22.40 1.11
N GLY A 25 -8.87 22.05 1.69
CA GLY A 25 -8.40 20.66 1.77
C GLY A 25 -7.77 20.12 0.49
N ARG A 26 -7.55 20.96 -0.54
CA ARG A 26 -7.00 20.53 -1.82
C ARG A 26 -5.78 21.37 -2.21
N PHE A 27 -4.87 20.79 -2.98
CA PHE A 27 -3.77 21.51 -3.57
C PHE A 27 -4.30 22.54 -4.60
N LYS A 28 -3.93 23.81 -4.42
CA LYS A 28 -4.33 24.90 -5.31
C LYS A 28 -3.22 25.31 -6.26
N GLU A 29 -1.98 25.37 -5.75
CA GLU A 29 -0.78 25.66 -6.52
C GLU A 29 0.32 24.70 -6.09
N VAL A 30 1.04 24.17 -7.06
CA VAL A 30 2.18 23.26 -6.87
C VAL A 30 3.30 23.69 -7.82
N PRO A 31 4.59 23.49 -7.46
CA PRO A 31 5.69 23.81 -8.37
C PRO A 31 5.62 22.91 -9.61
N ARG A 32 5.97 23.48 -10.76
CA ARG A 32 5.94 22.77 -12.06
C ARG A 32 7.33 22.74 -12.69
N THR A 33 7.61 21.67 -13.42
CA THR A 33 8.85 21.47 -14.17
C THR A 33 9.02 22.42 -15.35
N ALA A 34 8.01 23.18 -15.75
CA ALA A 34 7.88 23.82 -17.06
C ALA A 34 8.90 24.91 -17.40
N ASP A 35 9.75 25.38 -16.48
CA ASP A 35 10.66 26.50 -16.81
C ASP A 35 12.16 26.26 -16.58
N ASN A 36 12.61 25.12 -16.09
CA ASN A 36 14.03 24.89 -15.76
C ASN A 36 14.66 23.59 -16.26
N CYS A 37 13.95 22.71 -16.93
CA CYS A 37 14.54 21.57 -17.63
C CYS A 37 14.73 21.88 -19.11
N LYS A 38 15.71 22.72 -19.43
CA LYS A 38 16.36 22.63 -20.71
C LYS A 38 17.25 21.40 -20.69
N ASP A 39 16.96 20.53 -21.61
CA ASP A 39 17.60 19.28 -21.95
C ASP A 39 19.13 19.43 -22.07
N ASP A 40 19.86 19.29 -20.98
CA ASP A 40 21.32 19.22 -20.92
C ASP A 40 21.76 17.86 -20.39
N GLY A 41 21.22 16.75 -20.89
CA GLY A 41 21.85 15.43 -20.85
C GLY A 41 22.54 14.98 -19.54
N ASN A 42 22.41 15.73 -18.46
CA ASN A 42 23.03 15.46 -17.16
C ASN A 42 21.96 15.09 -16.15
N LYS A 43 22.04 13.86 -15.64
CA LYS A 43 21.40 13.43 -14.37
C LYS A 43 21.49 14.58 -13.37
N CYS A 44 20.36 14.92 -12.74
CA CYS A 44 20.33 15.90 -11.65
C CYS A 44 21.44 15.59 -10.64
N THR A 45 22.52 16.37 -10.70
CA THR A 45 23.62 16.24 -9.75
C THR A 45 23.23 16.97 -8.48
N TRP A 46 23.16 16.22 -7.41
CA TRP A 46 22.95 16.68 -6.05
C TRP A 46 23.86 17.86 -5.69
N GLY A 47 23.30 19.04 -5.48
CA GLY A 47 23.98 20.10 -4.76
C GLY A 47 24.20 19.61 -3.33
N LYS A 48 25.48 19.58 -2.87
CA LYS A 48 25.83 19.20 -1.50
C LYS A 48 25.03 20.05 -0.53
N ALA A 49 24.16 19.39 0.27
CA ALA A 49 23.50 19.99 1.40
C ALA A 49 24.55 20.49 2.39
N THR A 50 24.46 21.75 2.77
CA THR A 50 25.17 22.28 3.94
C THR A 50 24.49 21.74 5.19
N GLU A 51 25.29 21.22 6.10
CA GLU A 51 24.89 20.56 7.33
C GLU A 51 24.02 21.43 8.25
N GLU A 52 23.11 20.74 8.97
CA GLU A 52 22.43 21.14 10.22
C GLU A 52 21.53 22.39 10.20
N GLY A 53 20.26 22.18 9.89
CA GLY A 53 19.19 23.08 10.28
C GLY A 53 18.27 22.43 11.30
N SER A 54 18.40 22.78 12.60
CA SER A 54 17.35 22.48 13.58
C SER A 54 16.06 23.20 13.17
N VAL A 55 14.99 22.44 12.93
CA VAL A 55 13.67 23.01 12.60
C VAL A 55 13.17 23.84 13.78
N LYS A 56 13.25 25.16 13.66
CA LYS A 56 12.52 26.05 14.54
C LYS A 56 11.12 26.22 13.97
N ASN A 57 10.15 25.57 14.60
CA ASN A 57 8.74 25.86 14.38
C ASN A 57 8.46 27.32 14.76
N THR A 58 8.61 28.23 13.82
CA THR A 58 8.19 29.63 14.00
C THR A 58 6.78 29.80 13.42
N TYR A 59 5.77 29.39 14.18
CA TYR A 59 4.39 29.78 13.93
C TYR A 59 4.27 31.30 14.09
N LYS A 60 4.23 32.05 13.02
CA LYS A 60 3.69 33.40 13.01
C LYS A 60 2.32 33.36 12.37
N GLY A 61 1.29 33.21 13.22
CA GLY A 61 -0.10 33.40 12.80
C GLY A 61 -0.32 34.87 12.43
N ASN A 62 -0.59 35.13 11.16
CA ASN A 62 -1.35 36.28 10.73
C ASN A 62 -2.72 35.81 10.25
N SER A 63 -3.73 36.61 10.44
CA SER A 63 -5.15 36.35 10.18
C SER A 63 -5.51 35.99 8.73
N ASP A 64 -4.54 35.89 7.82
CA ASP A 64 -4.73 35.64 6.38
C ASP A 64 -3.92 34.43 5.85
N GLY A 65 -4.02 33.27 6.53
CA GLY A 65 -3.48 32.01 6.02
C GLY A 65 -2.30 31.49 6.85
N LYS A 66 -2.39 30.22 7.27
CA LYS A 66 -1.29 29.49 7.96
C LYS A 66 -0.12 29.35 6.96
N ILE A 67 1.05 29.90 7.30
CA ILE A 67 2.31 29.70 6.55
C ILE A 67 3.16 28.69 7.32
N LEU A 68 3.58 27.63 6.63
CA LEU A 68 4.49 26.62 7.11
C LEU A 68 5.82 26.75 6.37
N ASP A 69 6.91 27.00 7.08
CA ASP A 69 8.26 26.97 6.48
C ASP A 69 8.79 25.53 6.53
N ALA A 70 8.92 24.94 5.35
CA ALA A 70 9.41 23.57 5.15
C ALA A 70 10.86 23.55 4.60
N SER A 71 11.65 24.59 4.92
CA SER A 71 13.07 24.66 4.52
C SER A 71 13.83 23.44 5.06
N GLY A 72 14.52 22.73 4.17
CA GLY A 72 15.27 21.53 4.49
C GLY A 72 14.42 20.26 4.63
N LEU A 73 13.10 20.34 4.39
CA LEU A 73 12.21 19.19 4.41
C LEU A 73 11.87 18.71 2.99
N ILE A 74 11.57 17.43 2.92
CA ILE A 74 11.07 16.72 1.74
C ILE A 74 9.56 16.62 1.89
N MET A 75 8.80 17.06 0.89
CA MET A 75 7.36 16.93 0.84
C MET A 75 7.00 15.84 -0.16
N ILE A 76 6.39 14.77 0.31
CA ILE A 76 5.92 13.66 -0.51
C ILE A 76 4.39 13.53 -0.43
N PRO A 77 3.71 12.91 -1.43
CA PRO A 77 2.30 12.56 -1.28
C PRO A 77 2.10 11.68 -0.05
N GLY A 78 0.94 11.73 0.56
CA GLY A 78 0.56 10.74 1.55
C GLY A 78 0.63 9.32 0.97
N LEU A 79 1.13 8.38 1.75
CA LEU A 79 1.27 6.99 1.32
C LEU A 79 -0.11 6.34 1.15
N VAL A 80 -0.17 5.34 0.28
CA VAL A 80 -1.36 4.56 -0.05
C VAL A 80 -1.03 3.09 0.19
N ASP A 81 -1.57 2.50 1.25
CA ASP A 81 -1.40 1.06 1.53
C ASP A 81 -2.63 0.28 1.08
N ILE A 82 -2.42 -0.63 0.14
CA ILE A 82 -3.51 -1.41 -0.46
C ILE A 82 -3.53 -2.86 0.01
N HIS A 83 -2.62 -3.25 0.91
CA HIS A 83 -2.59 -4.58 1.46
C HIS A 83 -1.98 -4.61 2.86
N PHE A 84 -2.82 -4.70 3.86
CA PHE A 84 -2.48 -4.90 5.27
C PHE A 84 -3.73 -5.31 6.04
N HIS A 85 -3.59 -6.00 7.19
CA HIS A 85 -4.73 -6.53 7.96
C HIS A 85 -5.10 -5.67 9.16
N GLY A 86 -4.11 -5.03 9.78
CA GLY A 86 -4.36 -4.23 10.98
C GLY A 86 -3.10 -3.70 11.66
N CYS A 87 -3.32 -3.07 12.82
CA CYS A 87 -2.28 -2.48 13.66
C CYS A 87 -2.85 -2.17 15.05
N MET A 88 -2.00 -1.87 16.02
CA MET A 88 -2.36 -1.41 17.37
C MET A 88 -3.42 -2.27 18.08
N GLY A 89 -3.40 -3.58 17.82
CA GLY A 89 -4.35 -4.55 18.40
C GLY A 89 -5.66 -4.72 17.62
N ALA A 90 -5.94 -3.86 16.64
CA ALA A 90 -7.12 -3.93 15.78
C ALA A 90 -6.83 -4.65 14.46
N ASP A 91 -7.87 -5.23 13.86
CA ASP A 91 -7.81 -5.97 12.60
C ASP A 91 -9.05 -5.63 11.77
N MET A 92 -8.91 -5.57 10.44
CA MET A 92 -10.05 -5.35 9.53
C MET A 92 -11.17 -6.36 9.78
N CYS A 93 -10.80 -7.62 10.08
CA CYS A 93 -11.75 -8.70 10.35
C CYS A 93 -12.40 -8.64 11.74
N ASP A 94 -12.05 -7.69 12.60
CA ASP A 94 -12.81 -7.44 13.84
C ASP A 94 -14.23 -6.92 13.52
N GLY A 95 -14.46 -6.36 12.32
CA GLY A 95 -15.77 -5.98 11.80
C GLY A 95 -16.47 -4.90 12.64
N THR A 96 -15.72 -3.99 13.25
CA THR A 96 -16.24 -2.92 14.12
C THR A 96 -15.76 -1.54 13.67
N VAL A 97 -16.54 -0.51 13.97
CA VAL A 97 -16.16 0.89 13.71
C VAL A 97 -14.92 1.26 14.50
N GLU A 98 -14.83 0.80 15.75
CA GLU A 98 -13.71 1.07 16.66
C GLU A 98 -12.39 0.51 16.10
N ALA A 99 -12.42 -0.68 15.49
CA ALA A 99 -11.23 -1.25 14.84
C ALA A 99 -10.79 -0.40 13.65
N LEU A 100 -11.72 0.04 12.80
CA LEU A 100 -11.41 0.91 11.67
C LEU A 100 -10.89 2.28 12.13
N ASP A 101 -11.41 2.84 13.23
CA ASP A 101 -10.91 4.08 13.81
C ASP A 101 -9.47 3.96 14.32
N VAL A 102 -9.14 2.85 14.99
CA VAL A 102 -7.76 2.55 15.44
C VAL A 102 -6.85 2.43 14.23
N ILE A 103 -7.24 1.63 13.22
CA ILE A 103 -6.45 1.40 12.00
C ILE A 103 -6.20 2.72 11.28
N THR A 104 -7.25 3.49 10.95
CA THR A 104 -7.10 4.73 10.19
C THR A 104 -6.29 5.78 10.94
N SER A 105 -6.40 5.83 12.28
CA SER A 105 -5.63 6.76 13.11
C SER A 105 -4.15 6.41 13.15
N TYR A 106 -3.82 5.13 13.35
CA TYR A 106 -2.42 4.69 13.35
C TYR A 106 -1.77 4.88 11.98
N GLU A 107 -2.42 4.43 10.92
CA GLU A 107 -1.89 4.56 9.56
C GLU A 107 -1.63 6.03 9.19
N ALA A 108 -2.52 6.94 9.57
CA ALA A 108 -2.28 8.37 9.42
C ALA A 108 -1.03 8.83 10.19
N SER A 109 -0.80 8.33 11.40
CA SER A 109 0.35 8.72 12.23
C SER A 109 1.69 8.31 11.64
N VAL A 110 1.71 7.24 10.84
CA VAL A 110 2.89 6.71 10.14
C VAL A 110 2.96 7.12 8.67
N GLY A 111 2.16 8.13 8.25
CA GLY A 111 2.24 8.75 6.93
C GLY A 111 1.39 8.11 5.84
N VAL A 112 0.61 7.09 6.15
CA VAL A 112 -0.37 6.49 5.23
C VAL A 112 -1.66 7.30 5.31
N THR A 113 -2.08 7.91 4.22
CA THR A 113 -3.26 8.79 4.18
C THR A 113 -4.47 8.15 3.50
N SER A 114 -4.25 7.07 2.77
CA SER A 114 -5.30 6.29 2.12
C SER A 114 -5.05 4.81 2.38
N VAL A 115 -6.07 4.11 2.87
CA VAL A 115 -5.98 2.70 3.27
C VAL A 115 -7.01 1.84 2.54
N CYS A 116 -6.54 0.68 2.08
CA CYS A 116 -7.36 -0.38 1.51
C CYS A 116 -7.03 -1.69 2.25
N PRO A 117 -7.52 -1.85 3.51
CA PRO A 117 -7.16 -2.99 4.35
C PRO A 117 -7.64 -4.31 3.76
N ALA A 118 -6.86 -5.37 4.01
CA ALA A 118 -7.14 -6.72 3.56
C ALA A 118 -7.99 -7.48 4.57
N THR A 119 -8.92 -8.31 4.06
CA THR A 119 -9.63 -9.28 4.88
C THR A 119 -8.81 -10.58 4.98
N MET A 120 -9.23 -11.47 5.86
CA MET A 120 -8.72 -12.84 5.97
C MET A 120 -9.77 -13.84 5.50
N THR A 121 -9.35 -15.07 5.27
CA THR A 121 -10.25 -16.22 5.03
C THR A 121 -10.95 -16.61 6.33
N ILE A 122 -12.11 -16.02 6.57
CA ILE A 122 -12.97 -16.21 7.76
C ILE A 122 -14.34 -16.79 7.37
N PRO A 123 -15.19 -17.22 8.32
CA PRO A 123 -16.53 -17.72 8.02
C PRO A 123 -17.36 -16.73 7.18
N ARG A 124 -18.16 -17.26 6.25
CA ARG A 124 -18.96 -16.47 5.28
C ARG A 124 -19.80 -15.37 5.94
N ASP A 125 -20.49 -15.69 7.00
CA ASP A 125 -21.39 -14.75 7.68
C ASP A 125 -20.59 -13.64 8.39
N GLU A 126 -19.43 -13.99 8.93
CA GLU A 126 -18.51 -13.02 9.55
C GLU A 126 -17.92 -12.09 8.50
N LEU A 127 -17.46 -12.62 7.36
CA LEU A 127 -16.94 -11.81 6.26
C LEU A 127 -18.00 -10.84 5.73
N LEU A 128 -19.26 -11.28 5.62
CA LEU A 128 -20.37 -10.39 5.22
C LEU A 128 -20.58 -9.27 6.23
N CYS A 129 -20.46 -9.55 7.53
CA CYS A 129 -20.54 -8.52 8.59
C CYS A 129 -19.38 -7.51 8.49
N VAL A 130 -18.15 -8.00 8.25
CA VAL A 130 -16.97 -7.16 8.05
C VAL A 130 -17.16 -6.22 6.86
N MET A 131 -17.60 -6.75 5.72
CA MET A 131 -17.87 -5.95 4.51
C MET A 131 -18.93 -4.89 4.74
N LYS A 132 -20.02 -5.26 5.43
CA LYS A 132 -21.09 -4.32 5.76
C LYS A 132 -20.60 -3.22 6.69
N ASN A 133 -19.83 -3.56 7.74
CA ASN A 133 -19.26 -2.57 8.66
C ASN A 133 -18.39 -1.56 7.90
N ALA A 134 -17.53 -2.02 7.00
CA ALA A 134 -16.70 -1.14 6.21
C ALA A 134 -17.51 -0.29 5.22
N GLY A 135 -18.56 -0.88 4.60
CA GLY A 135 -19.45 -0.15 3.69
C GLY A 135 -20.27 0.94 4.38
N ASP A 136 -20.61 0.75 5.66
CA ASP A 136 -21.35 1.72 6.48
C ASP A 136 -20.43 2.69 7.25
N TYR A 137 -19.09 2.48 7.19
CA TYR A 137 -18.11 3.29 7.92
C TYR A 137 -18.15 4.76 7.47
N THR A 138 -18.20 5.65 8.43
CA THR A 138 -18.10 7.09 8.20
C THR A 138 -16.74 7.60 8.65
N TYR A 139 -16.15 8.52 7.90
CA TYR A 139 -14.84 9.09 8.21
C TYR A 139 -14.87 9.88 9.52
N HIS A 140 -14.06 9.46 10.50
CA HIS A 140 -13.93 10.11 11.81
C HIS A 140 -12.61 10.87 11.98
N GLY A 141 -11.80 10.97 10.95
CA GLY A 141 -10.41 11.45 10.97
C GLY A 141 -9.43 10.30 10.71
N GLY A 142 -8.14 10.57 10.65
CA GLY A 142 -7.14 9.58 10.29
C GLY A 142 -7.02 9.38 8.77
N ALA A 143 -6.52 8.25 8.34
CA ALA A 143 -6.41 7.89 6.93
C ALA A 143 -7.80 7.65 6.29
N HIS A 144 -7.95 7.94 5.02
CA HIS A 144 -9.18 7.66 4.29
C HIS A 144 -9.30 6.16 3.99
N LEU A 145 -10.40 5.52 4.40
CA LEU A 145 -10.76 4.18 3.93
C LEU A 145 -11.24 4.30 2.48
N VAL A 146 -10.39 3.89 1.54
CA VAL A 146 -10.63 4.08 0.08
C VAL A 146 -10.99 2.79 -0.64
N GLY A 147 -10.87 1.66 0.01
CA GLY A 147 -11.19 0.35 -0.54
C GLY A 147 -11.02 -0.76 0.47
N ILE A 148 -11.25 -1.97 0.01
CA ILE A 148 -11.01 -3.24 0.71
C ILE A 148 -10.26 -4.14 -0.26
N ASN A 149 -9.22 -4.81 0.22
CA ASN A 149 -8.59 -5.93 -0.45
C ASN A 149 -9.22 -7.23 0.08
N MET A 150 -9.87 -8.00 -0.75
CA MET A 150 -10.48 -9.27 -0.36
C MET A 150 -9.44 -10.39 -0.50
N GLU A 151 -8.60 -10.59 0.53
CA GLU A 151 -7.61 -11.64 0.57
C GLU A 151 -8.23 -12.96 1.06
N GLY A 152 -8.56 -13.80 0.11
CA GLY A 152 -9.39 -14.99 0.33
C GLY A 152 -10.89 -14.64 0.33
N PRO A 153 -11.74 -15.65 0.37
CA PRO A 153 -11.48 -17.09 0.59
C PRO A 153 -11.14 -17.90 -0.69
N PHE A 154 -10.93 -17.28 -1.85
CA PHE A 154 -10.75 -17.93 -3.15
C PHE A 154 -9.31 -18.34 -3.43
N ILE A 155 -8.64 -18.89 -2.42
CA ILE A 155 -7.21 -19.22 -2.43
C ILE A 155 -6.96 -20.72 -2.43
N SER A 156 -5.73 -21.13 -2.72
CA SER A 156 -5.35 -22.54 -2.75
C SER A 156 -5.12 -23.11 -1.34
N PRO A 157 -5.75 -24.23 -0.97
CA PRO A 157 -5.48 -24.89 0.30
C PRO A 157 -4.01 -25.26 0.51
N SER A 158 -3.28 -25.52 -0.59
CA SER A 158 -1.87 -25.91 -0.57
C SER A 158 -0.92 -24.72 -0.35
N LYS A 159 -1.43 -23.50 -0.51
CA LYS A 159 -0.68 -22.23 -0.41
C LYS A 159 -1.36 -21.25 0.54
N LYS A 160 -2.16 -21.75 1.47
CA LYS A 160 -2.96 -20.94 2.39
C LYS A 160 -2.13 -19.99 3.29
N GLY A 161 -0.85 -20.25 3.51
CA GLY A 161 -0.05 -19.47 4.48
C GLY A 161 -0.71 -19.46 5.85
N ALA A 162 -0.93 -18.28 6.41
CA ALA A 162 -1.62 -18.06 7.69
C ALA A 162 -3.15 -18.05 7.58
N GLN A 163 -3.74 -18.31 6.42
CA GLN A 163 -5.19 -18.34 6.22
C GLN A 163 -5.83 -19.61 6.82
N ALA A 164 -7.09 -19.52 7.27
CA ALA A 164 -7.84 -20.62 7.89
C ALA A 164 -8.36 -21.60 6.82
N ALA A 165 -7.80 -22.81 6.80
CA ALA A 165 -8.07 -23.79 5.75
C ALA A 165 -9.55 -24.20 5.64
N GLU A 166 -10.26 -24.24 6.76
CA GLU A 166 -11.66 -24.62 6.86
C GLU A 166 -12.62 -23.63 6.21
N ASN A 167 -12.19 -22.42 5.97
CA ASN A 167 -12.99 -21.34 5.37
C ASN A 167 -12.63 -21.09 3.90
N ILE A 168 -11.65 -21.80 3.34
CA ILE A 168 -11.29 -21.71 1.92
C ILE A 168 -12.44 -22.19 1.05
N MET A 169 -12.73 -21.48 -0.02
CA MET A 169 -13.82 -21.74 -0.93
C MET A 169 -13.36 -21.74 -2.38
N HIS A 170 -14.11 -22.44 -3.24
CA HIS A 170 -14.00 -22.24 -4.68
C HIS A 170 -14.44 -20.83 -5.07
N CYS A 171 -13.91 -20.32 -6.18
CA CYS A 171 -14.29 -19.01 -6.69
C CYS A 171 -15.79 -18.95 -6.99
N ASP A 172 -16.50 -18.02 -6.37
CA ASP A 172 -17.95 -17.85 -6.44
C ASP A 172 -18.29 -16.37 -6.69
N TYR A 173 -18.62 -16.04 -7.94
CA TYR A 173 -18.95 -14.68 -8.34
C TYR A 173 -20.21 -14.16 -7.65
N GLU A 174 -21.23 -15.00 -7.43
CA GLU A 174 -22.47 -14.56 -6.78
C GLU A 174 -22.23 -14.21 -5.29
N TYR A 175 -21.33 -14.95 -4.64
CA TYR A 175 -20.92 -14.61 -3.28
C TYR A 175 -20.09 -13.32 -3.24
N PHE A 176 -19.15 -13.14 -4.16
CA PHE A 176 -18.43 -11.87 -4.31
C PHE A 176 -19.40 -10.69 -4.49
N ARG A 177 -20.42 -10.84 -5.34
CA ARG A 177 -21.43 -9.79 -5.53
C ARG A 177 -22.18 -9.43 -4.26
N GLN A 178 -22.52 -10.42 -3.43
CA GLN A 178 -23.14 -10.17 -2.12
C GLN A 178 -22.21 -9.38 -1.19
N LEU A 179 -20.90 -9.70 -1.19
CA LEU A 179 -19.89 -8.98 -0.42
C LEU A 179 -19.69 -7.57 -0.94
N GLN A 180 -19.61 -7.39 -2.26
CA GLN A 180 -19.42 -6.09 -2.91
C GLN A 180 -20.63 -5.16 -2.65
N ASP A 181 -21.85 -5.70 -2.72
CA ASP A 181 -23.06 -4.96 -2.41
C ASP A 181 -23.09 -4.55 -0.92
N ALA A 182 -22.72 -5.45 0.00
CA ALA A 182 -22.62 -5.16 1.43
C ALA A 182 -21.55 -4.12 1.75
N ALA A 183 -20.43 -4.13 1.03
CA ALA A 183 -19.34 -3.19 1.15
C ALA A 183 -19.60 -1.84 0.42
N ASN A 184 -20.81 -1.61 -0.12
CA ASN A 184 -21.15 -0.41 -0.91
C ASN A 184 -20.16 -0.13 -2.06
N GLY A 185 -19.61 -1.19 -2.70
CA GLY A 185 -18.67 -1.07 -3.81
C GLY A 185 -17.21 -0.80 -3.40
N LEU A 186 -16.85 -0.99 -2.14
CA LEU A 186 -15.51 -0.73 -1.64
C LEU A 186 -14.49 -1.84 -1.95
N ILE A 187 -14.89 -3.05 -2.39
CA ILE A 187 -13.91 -4.08 -2.75
C ILE A 187 -13.18 -3.64 -4.01
N LYS A 188 -11.89 -3.32 -3.89
CA LYS A 188 -11.03 -2.84 -4.96
C LYS A 188 -10.11 -3.91 -5.54
N LEU A 189 -9.73 -4.88 -4.70
CA LEU A 189 -8.93 -6.04 -5.11
C LEU A 189 -9.61 -7.32 -4.61
N VAL A 190 -9.45 -8.38 -5.40
CA VAL A 190 -9.84 -9.75 -5.01
C VAL A 190 -8.69 -10.68 -5.32
N ASP A 191 -8.22 -11.35 -4.29
CA ASP A 191 -7.14 -12.32 -4.36
C ASP A 191 -7.68 -13.71 -4.70
N ILE A 192 -7.12 -14.33 -5.75
CA ILE A 192 -7.54 -15.64 -6.22
C ILE A 192 -6.36 -16.55 -6.55
N ALA A 193 -6.57 -17.85 -6.34
CA ALA A 193 -5.72 -18.90 -6.89
C ALA A 193 -6.32 -19.40 -8.21
N PRO A 194 -5.68 -19.13 -9.38
CA PRO A 194 -6.28 -19.42 -10.67
C PRO A 194 -6.41 -20.91 -10.99
N GLU A 195 -5.71 -21.78 -10.28
CA GLU A 195 -5.86 -23.23 -10.40
C GLU A 195 -7.11 -23.78 -9.69
N GLU A 196 -7.75 -22.97 -8.83
CA GLU A 196 -8.92 -23.42 -8.08
C GLU A 196 -10.20 -23.43 -8.95
N PRO A 197 -11.14 -24.34 -8.69
CA PRO A 197 -12.37 -24.42 -9.47
C PRO A 197 -13.15 -23.12 -9.52
N GLY A 198 -13.60 -22.73 -10.71
CA GLY A 198 -14.41 -21.52 -10.94
C GLY A 198 -13.58 -20.24 -11.15
N ALA A 199 -12.24 -20.29 -11.02
CA ALA A 199 -11.39 -19.10 -11.09
C ALA A 199 -11.50 -18.34 -12.42
N PHE A 200 -11.40 -19.00 -13.56
CA PHE A 200 -11.48 -18.34 -14.86
C PHE A 200 -12.87 -17.72 -15.13
N GLU A 201 -13.95 -18.43 -14.75
CA GLU A 201 -15.30 -17.87 -14.84
C GLU A 201 -15.47 -16.65 -13.94
N PHE A 202 -14.90 -16.69 -12.74
CA PHE A 202 -14.88 -15.56 -11.81
C PHE A 202 -14.13 -14.36 -12.41
N ILE A 203 -12.92 -14.56 -12.94
CA ILE A 203 -12.12 -13.51 -13.57
C ILE A 203 -12.90 -12.85 -14.70
N ASP A 204 -13.48 -13.64 -15.60
CA ASP A 204 -14.24 -13.13 -16.75
C ASP A 204 -15.42 -12.25 -16.35
N LYS A 205 -16.06 -12.57 -15.22
CA LYS A 205 -17.21 -11.81 -14.71
C LYS A 205 -16.82 -10.58 -13.90
N ALA A 206 -15.73 -10.66 -13.11
CA ALA A 206 -15.39 -9.65 -12.09
C ALA A 206 -14.37 -8.62 -12.55
N LYS A 207 -13.60 -8.88 -13.62
CA LYS A 207 -12.46 -8.04 -14.07
C LYS A 207 -12.79 -6.58 -14.40
N ASP A 208 -14.04 -6.27 -14.73
CA ASP A 208 -14.47 -4.90 -15.02
C ASP A 208 -15.04 -4.19 -13.77
N GLU A 209 -15.15 -4.91 -12.64
CA GLU A 209 -15.69 -4.39 -11.39
C GLU A 209 -14.62 -4.19 -10.31
N THR A 210 -13.56 -5.01 -10.33
CA THR A 210 -12.50 -5.01 -9.33
C THR A 210 -11.18 -5.50 -9.94
N VAL A 211 -10.06 -5.18 -9.33
CA VAL A 211 -8.75 -5.72 -9.70
C VAL A 211 -8.68 -7.19 -9.27
N ILE A 212 -8.35 -8.07 -10.21
CA ILE A 212 -8.13 -9.48 -9.90
C ILE A 212 -6.65 -9.72 -9.70
N SER A 213 -6.30 -10.17 -8.50
CA SER A 213 -4.94 -10.46 -8.09
C SER A 213 -4.67 -11.95 -7.99
N ILE A 214 -3.56 -12.41 -8.55
CA ILE A 214 -3.08 -13.78 -8.38
C ILE A 214 -2.37 -13.88 -7.03
N ALA A 215 -2.93 -14.69 -6.12
CA ALA A 215 -2.49 -14.78 -4.73
C ALA A 215 -2.63 -16.20 -4.17
N HIS A 216 -1.84 -16.53 -3.16
CA HIS A 216 -1.98 -17.78 -2.40
C HIS A 216 -2.24 -18.99 -3.31
N THR A 217 -1.36 -19.22 -4.27
CA THR A 217 -1.59 -20.10 -5.41
C THR A 217 -0.46 -21.10 -5.62
N ALA A 218 -0.79 -22.30 -6.08
CA ALA A 218 0.16 -23.29 -6.58
C ALA A 218 0.25 -23.28 -8.12
N ALA A 219 -0.35 -22.28 -8.78
CA ALA A 219 -0.37 -22.18 -10.24
C ALA A 219 1.03 -22.28 -10.86
N ASP A 220 1.12 -23.02 -11.92
CA ASP A 220 2.28 -23.02 -12.79
C ASP A 220 2.26 -21.80 -13.74
N TYR A 221 3.27 -21.72 -14.61
CA TYR A 221 3.39 -20.61 -15.55
C TYR A 221 2.20 -20.51 -16.51
N ASP A 222 1.77 -21.65 -17.06
CA ASP A 222 0.73 -21.68 -18.09
C ASP A 222 -0.64 -21.30 -17.48
N THR A 223 -0.96 -21.82 -16.30
CA THR A 223 -2.19 -21.46 -15.55
C THR A 223 -2.21 -19.98 -15.16
N ALA A 224 -1.10 -19.44 -14.66
CA ALA A 224 -1.01 -18.02 -14.31
C ALA A 224 -1.11 -17.12 -15.56
N LYS A 225 -0.49 -17.51 -16.65
CA LYS A 225 -0.60 -16.81 -17.93
C LYS A 225 -2.03 -16.78 -18.46
N GLU A 226 -2.73 -17.93 -18.39
CA GLU A 226 -4.13 -18.02 -18.80
C GLU A 226 -5.01 -17.11 -17.95
N ALA A 227 -4.78 -17.03 -16.62
CA ALA A 227 -5.49 -16.11 -15.73
C ALA A 227 -5.28 -14.64 -16.14
N ILE A 228 -4.06 -14.27 -16.53
CA ILE A 228 -3.75 -12.93 -17.01
C ILE A 228 -4.45 -12.65 -18.36
N GLU A 229 -4.52 -13.63 -19.26
CA GLU A 229 -5.23 -13.52 -20.53
C GLU A 229 -6.75 -13.34 -20.32
N HIS A 230 -7.32 -13.94 -19.27
CA HIS A 230 -8.72 -13.75 -18.84
C HIS A 230 -8.96 -12.38 -18.20
N GLY A 231 -7.95 -11.76 -17.58
CA GLY A 231 -8.10 -10.40 -17.03
C GLY A 231 -7.47 -10.16 -15.64
N ALA A 232 -6.80 -11.16 -15.05
CA ALA A 232 -6.00 -10.90 -13.87
C ALA A 232 -4.88 -9.89 -14.20
N SER A 233 -4.71 -8.86 -13.39
CA SER A 233 -3.81 -7.74 -13.68
C SER A 233 -2.90 -7.39 -12.50
N HIS A 234 -2.90 -8.19 -11.45
CA HIS A 234 -2.16 -7.96 -10.23
C HIS A 234 -1.58 -9.26 -9.69
N ALA A 235 -0.52 -9.17 -8.88
CA ALA A 235 0.03 -10.30 -8.13
C ALA A 235 0.36 -9.84 -6.71
N THR A 236 -0.30 -10.46 -5.76
CA THR A 236 -0.24 -10.16 -4.33
C THR A 236 1.08 -10.63 -3.74
N HIS A 237 1.68 -9.82 -2.85
CA HIS A 237 2.92 -10.08 -2.06
C HIS A 237 3.88 -11.06 -2.75
N LEU A 238 4.39 -10.66 -3.91
CA LEU A 238 5.20 -11.51 -4.81
C LEU A 238 6.24 -12.34 -4.05
N TYR A 239 6.42 -13.60 -4.42
CA TYR A 239 7.22 -14.66 -3.78
C TYR A 239 6.54 -15.36 -2.59
N ASN A 240 5.64 -14.69 -1.86
CA ASN A 240 5.02 -15.26 -0.68
C ASN A 240 3.78 -16.08 -1.09
N ALA A 241 3.57 -17.20 -0.43
CA ALA A 241 2.46 -18.13 -0.67
C ALA A 241 2.26 -18.54 -2.15
N MET A 242 3.36 -18.62 -2.94
CA MET A 242 3.36 -19.08 -4.34
C MET A 242 4.60 -19.93 -4.67
N PRO A 243 4.66 -20.62 -5.82
CA PRO A 243 5.86 -21.33 -6.26
C PRO A 243 7.04 -20.35 -6.48
N SER A 244 8.23 -20.75 -6.05
CA SER A 244 9.44 -19.96 -6.27
C SER A 244 9.80 -19.84 -7.75
N LEU A 245 10.41 -18.72 -8.16
CA LEU A 245 10.97 -18.55 -9.50
C LEU A 245 12.07 -19.58 -9.76
N HIS A 246 11.81 -20.52 -10.64
CA HIS A 246 12.76 -21.56 -11.00
C HIS A 246 13.03 -21.53 -12.51
N HIS A 247 14.29 -21.69 -12.92
CA HIS A 247 14.75 -21.52 -14.30
C HIS A 247 14.10 -22.45 -15.35
N ARG A 248 13.38 -23.50 -14.95
CA ARG A 248 12.59 -24.40 -15.82
C ARG A 248 11.09 -24.38 -15.52
N ASN A 249 10.70 -23.90 -14.34
CA ASN A 249 9.31 -23.80 -13.90
C ASN A 249 9.13 -22.41 -13.29
N PRO A 250 8.98 -21.34 -14.11
CA PRO A 250 9.03 -19.97 -13.62
C PRO A 250 7.78 -19.54 -12.81
N GLY A 251 6.70 -20.34 -12.86
CA GLY A 251 5.48 -20.13 -12.10
C GLY A 251 4.82 -18.79 -12.36
N VAL A 252 4.08 -18.32 -11.37
CA VAL A 252 3.39 -17.02 -11.37
C VAL A 252 4.37 -15.87 -11.66
N ILE A 253 5.54 -15.88 -11.01
CA ILE A 253 6.53 -14.80 -11.15
C ILE A 253 6.96 -14.63 -12.61
N GLY A 254 7.19 -15.73 -13.32
CA GLY A 254 7.53 -15.71 -14.73
C GLY A 254 6.40 -15.21 -15.61
N ALA A 255 5.16 -15.68 -15.37
CA ALA A 255 3.99 -15.29 -16.15
C ALA A 255 3.70 -13.79 -15.98
N VAL A 256 3.73 -13.28 -14.74
CA VAL A 256 3.54 -11.85 -14.43
C VAL A 256 4.68 -11.01 -15.03
N ARG A 257 5.93 -11.52 -15.02
CA ARG A 257 7.06 -10.80 -15.65
C ARG A 257 6.85 -10.63 -17.16
N ASP A 258 6.37 -11.65 -17.83
CA ASP A 258 6.16 -11.62 -19.28
C ASP A 258 4.93 -10.80 -19.69
N SER A 259 3.99 -10.61 -18.77
CA SER A 259 2.89 -9.66 -18.92
C SER A 259 3.38 -8.21 -18.77
N GLN A 260 2.96 -7.33 -19.68
CA GLN A 260 3.26 -5.90 -19.57
C GLN A 260 2.21 -5.13 -18.75
N LYS A 261 1.13 -5.80 -18.32
CA LYS A 261 -0.05 -5.18 -17.71
C LYS A 261 -0.17 -5.43 -16.20
N CYS A 262 0.48 -6.48 -15.68
CA CYS A 262 0.34 -6.84 -14.28
C CYS A 262 1.23 -5.96 -13.39
N HIS A 263 0.65 -5.43 -12.33
CA HIS A 263 1.38 -4.86 -11.20
C HIS A 263 1.72 -5.93 -10.18
N VAL A 264 2.72 -5.68 -9.36
CA VAL A 264 3.20 -6.63 -8.35
C VAL A 264 3.39 -5.95 -7.01
N GLU A 265 2.85 -6.55 -5.96
CA GLU A 265 3.10 -6.12 -4.61
C GLU A 265 4.42 -6.68 -4.06
N LEU A 266 5.06 -5.90 -3.20
CA LEU A 266 6.30 -6.32 -2.55
C LEU A 266 6.35 -5.83 -1.10
N ILE A 267 6.61 -6.75 -0.16
CA ILE A 267 6.81 -6.45 1.26
C ILE A 267 8.30 -6.18 1.47
N CYS A 268 8.67 -4.94 1.71
CA CYS A 268 10.06 -4.51 1.90
C CYS A 268 10.41 -4.28 3.37
N ASP A 269 10.25 -5.30 4.21
CA ASP A 269 10.47 -5.24 5.66
C ASP A 269 11.80 -5.87 6.15
N GLY A 270 12.56 -6.47 5.22
CA GLY A 270 13.80 -7.16 5.52
C GLY A 270 13.63 -8.56 6.11
N VAL A 271 12.40 -9.00 6.35
CA VAL A 271 12.02 -10.33 6.83
C VAL A 271 11.53 -11.20 5.69
N HIS A 272 10.52 -10.72 4.95
CA HIS A 272 9.90 -11.45 3.84
C HIS A 272 10.85 -11.59 2.66
N ILE A 273 11.58 -10.54 2.32
CA ILE A 273 12.39 -10.49 1.10
C ILE A 273 13.77 -9.92 1.38
N HIS A 274 14.81 -10.67 0.99
CA HIS A 274 16.19 -10.23 1.13
C HIS A 274 16.45 -9.01 0.21
N PRO A 275 17.25 -7.99 0.64
CA PRO A 275 17.52 -6.78 -0.14
C PRO A 275 18.03 -7.04 -1.56
N SER A 276 18.81 -8.09 -1.78
CA SER A 276 19.30 -8.43 -3.12
C SER A 276 18.16 -8.92 -4.04
N VAL A 277 17.14 -9.57 -3.48
CA VAL A 277 15.95 -10.01 -4.24
C VAL A 277 15.06 -8.80 -4.55
N ILE A 278 14.91 -7.85 -3.61
CA ILE A 278 14.22 -6.58 -3.88
C ILE A 278 14.84 -5.88 -5.08
N ARG A 279 16.18 -5.70 -5.12
CA ARG A 279 16.87 -5.10 -6.29
C ARG A 279 16.64 -5.87 -7.57
N ALA A 280 16.71 -7.20 -7.52
CA ALA A 280 16.48 -8.04 -8.70
C ALA A 280 15.04 -7.89 -9.21
N THR A 281 14.06 -7.77 -8.30
CA THR A 281 12.65 -7.59 -8.62
C THR A 281 12.41 -6.24 -9.30
N PHE A 282 12.95 -5.15 -8.76
CA PHE A 282 12.89 -3.84 -9.40
C PHE A 282 13.53 -3.85 -10.80
N ALA A 283 14.70 -4.49 -10.95
CA ALA A 283 15.34 -4.64 -12.26
C ALA A 283 14.52 -5.51 -13.24
N MET A 284 13.76 -6.47 -12.72
CA MET A 284 12.94 -7.38 -13.52
C MET A 284 11.63 -6.72 -14.00
N PHE A 285 10.95 -5.98 -13.13
CA PHE A 285 9.60 -5.45 -13.40
C PHE A 285 9.59 -3.96 -13.77
N GLY A 286 10.60 -3.19 -13.34
CA GLY A 286 10.57 -1.73 -13.41
C GLY A 286 9.71 -1.12 -12.29
N ALA A 287 10.08 0.07 -11.83
CA ALA A 287 9.40 0.72 -10.71
C ALA A 287 7.93 1.06 -11.00
N GLU A 288 7.57 1.27 -12.26
CA GLU A 288 6.20 1.61 -12.67
C GLU A 288 5.19 0.48 -12.42
N ARG A 289 5.67 -0.76 -12.30
CA ARG A 289 4.83 -1.94 -12.06
C ARG A 289 4.88 -2.42 -10.61
N MET A 290 5.74 -1.80 -9.78
CA MET A 290 5.92 -2.18 -8.39
C MET A 290 4.98 -1.41 -7.48
N ILE A 291 4.42 -2.12 -6.49
CA ILE A 291 3.61 -1.54 -5.41
C ILE A 291 4.23 -2.01 -4.10
N LEU A 292 4.63 -1.09 -3.25
CA LEU A 292 5.03 -1.41 -1.88
C LEU A 292 3.78 -1.54 -1.02
N ILE A 293 3.76 -2.58 -0.21
CA ILE A 293 2.72 -2.87 0.77
C ILE A 293 3.36 -3.17 2.13
N SER A 294 2.62 -3.00 3.20
CA SER A 294 3.11 -3.38 4.53
C SER A 294 2.79 -4.84 4.88
N ASP A 295 1.67 -5.35 4.45
CA ASP A 295 1.11 -6.62 4.92
C ASP A 295 1.09 -6.68 6.46
N SER A 296 0.86 -5.52 7.10
CA SER A 296 0.90 -5.38 8.55
C SER A 296 -0.25 -6.11 9.21
N MET A 297 0.00 -6.65 10.41
CA MET A 297 -1.01 -7.33 11.20
C MET A 297 -1.23 -6.60 12.53
N ARG A 298 -2.26 -7.00 13.30
CA ARG A 298 -2.68 -6.30 14.53
C ARG A 298 -1.57 -6.01 15.55
N ALA A 299 -0.44 -6.72 15.51
CA ALA A 299 0.69 -6.44 16.41
C ALA A 299 1.54 -5.23 15.98
N THR A 300 1.37 -4.75 14.75
CA THR A 300 2.11 -3.58 14.25
C THR A 300 1.88 -2.37 15.17
N GLY A 301 2.96 -1.73 15.58
CA GLY A 301 2.93 -0.64 16.55
C GLY A 301 2.91 -1.08 18.02
N LEU A 302 2.88 -2.38 18.31
CA LEU A 302 2.90 -2.95 19.66
C LEU A 302 4.24 -3.63 19.97
N GLU A 303 4.45 -4.00 21.23
CA GLU A 303 5.65 -4.71 21.68
C GLU A 303 5.64 -6.20 21.26
N ASP A 304 6.81 -6.85 21.37
CA ASP A 304 6.93 -8.30 21.19
C ASP A 304 5.93 -9.05 22.06
N GLY A 305 5.29 -10.08 21.52
CA GLY A 305 4.25 -10.81 22.27
C GLY A 305 3.49 -11.84 21.45
N GLU A 306 2.43 -12.35 22.06
CA GLU A 306 1.48 -13.27 21.43
C GLU A 306 0.25 -12.49 20.97
N TYR A 307 -0.10 -12.68 19.70
CA TYR A 307 -1.22 -12.01 19.04
C TYR A 307 -2.05 -13.01 18.23
N THR A 308 -2.93 -12.53 17.38
CA THR A 308 -3.71 -13.38 16.46
C THR A 308 -3.76 -12.77 15.07
N LEU A 309 -3.86 -13.61 14.03
CA LEU A 309 -4.17 -13.21 12.66
C LEU A 309 -5.17 -14.24 12.10
N GLY A 310 -6.33 -13.77 11.60
CA GLY A 310 -7.38 -14.65 11.11
C GLY A 310 -7.83 -15.71 12.15
N GLY A 311 -7.79 -15.37 13.45
CA GLY A 311 -8.10 -16.28 14.55
C GLY A 311 -6.98 -17.26 14.93
N GLN A 312 -5.86 -17.29 14.23
CA GLN A 312 -4.71 -18.15 14.52
C GLN A 312 -3.70 -17.43 15.44
N PRO A 313 -3.10 -18.14 16.44
CA PRO A 313 -2.09 -17.55 17.32
C PRO A 313 -0.79 -17.25 16.57
N VAL A 314 -0.25 -16.06 16.77
CA VAL A 314 0.98 -15.54 16.15
C VAL A 314 1.92 -15.05 17.24
N THR A 315 3.18 -15.47 17.17
CA THR A 315 4.26 -14.93 18.01
C THR A 315 5.01 -13.85 17.25
N VAL A 316 5.15 -12.66 17.85
CA VAL A 316 5.88 -11.52 17.27
C VAL A 316 7.17 -11.26 18.03
N ARG A 317 8.29 -11.13 17.30
CA ARG A 317 9.61 -10.73 17.80
C ARG A 317 10.27 -9.76 16.83
N GLY A 318 10.40 -8.51 17.23
CA GLY A 318 10.77 -7.43 16.31
C GLY A 318 9.80 -7.37 15.12
N ASN A 319 10.32 -7.36 13.89
CA ASN A 319 9.47 -7.35 12.69
C ASN A 319 8.99 -8.74 12.23
N LEU A 320 9.39 -9.82 12.91
CA LEU A 320 9.04 -11.18 12.54
C LEU A 320 7.79 -11.65 13.28
N ALA A 321 6.73 -11.93 12.55
CA ALA A 321 5.49 -12.54 13.02
C ALA A 321 5.36 -13.96 12.46
N THR A 322 5.15 -14.98 13.33
CA THR A 322 5.10 -16.38 12.90
C THR A 322 4.00 -17.16 13.61
N LEU A 323 3.41 -18.11 12.88
CA LEU A 323 2.64 -19.20 13.47
C LEU A 323 3.56 -20.17 14.24
N HIS A 324 2.96 -21.09 15.03
CA HIS A 324 3.74 -22.08 15.79
C HIS A 324 4.60 -23.02 14.94
N ASP A 325 4.23 -23.25 13.67
CA ASP A 325 5.00 -24.08 12.75
C ASP A 325 6.14 -23.34 12.03
N GLY A 326 6.30 -22.03 12.34
CA GLY A 326 7.29 -21.17 11.74
C GLY A 326 6.88 -20.49 10.45
N THR A 327 5.63 -20.67 10.01
CA THR A 327 5.08 -19.93 8.85
C THR A 327 5.01 -18.43 9.19
N ILE A 328 5.54 -17.57 8.32
CA ILE A 328 5.41 -16.12 8.45
C ILE A 328 3.93 -15.75 8.29
N ALA A 329 3.44 -14.84 9.11
CA ALA A 329 2.01 -14.52 9.27
C ALA A 329 1.81 -12.99 9.26
N GLY A 330 1.80 -12.39 8.07
CA GLY A 330 1.83 -10.95 7.89
C GLY A 330 3.14 -10.32 8.40
N SER A 331 3.20 -9.01 8.48
CA SER A 331 4.34 -8.27 9.01
C SER A 331 4.00 -7.54 10.31
N ALA A 332 5.02 -7.15 11.07
CA ALA A 332 4.92 -6.25 12.21
C ALA A 332 5.53 -4.87 11.90
N THR A 333 5.46 -4.45 10.64
CA THR A 333 5.99 -3.17 10.15
C THR A 333 4.87 -2.34 9.50
N ASN A 334 5.16 -1.09 9.16
CA ASN A 334 4.26 -0.20 8.43
C ASN A 334 4.82 0.17 7.05
N LEU A 335 4.00 0.76 6.18
CA LEU A 335 4.40 1.07 4.81
C LEU A 335 5.55 2.09 4.74
N MET A 336 5.61 3.07 5.66
CA MET A 336 6.71 4.05 5.69
C MET A 336 8.05 3.35 6.00
N ASP A 337 8.07 2.37 6.89
CA ASP A 337 9.28 1.61 7.20
C ASP A 337 9.66 0.67 6.06
N CYS A 338 8.69 0.08 5.35
CA CYS A 338 8.93 -0.65 4.10
C CYS A 338 9.58 0.25 3.03
N MET A 339 9.08 1.48 2.86
CA MET A 339 9.67 2.45 1.93
C MET A 339 11.09 2.83 2.35
N ARG A 340 11.33 3.10 3.64
CA ARG A 340 12.67 3.38 4.17
C ARG A 340 13.63 2.23 3.94
N PHE A 341 13.19 1.00 4.20
CA PHE A 341 14.01 -0.20 3.98
C PHE A 341 14.38 -0.37 2.51
N ALA A 342 13.43 -0.16 1.60
CA ALA A 342 13.70 -0.20 0.16
C ALA A 342 14.79 0.79 -0.25
N VAL A 343 14.79 2.01 0.32
CA VAL A 343 15.79 3.04 0.03
C VAL A 343 17.13 2.74 0.71
N ASN A 344 17.12 2.56 2.04
CA ASN A 344 18.35 2.54 2.84
C ASN A 344 19.10 1.21 2.74
N GLU A 345 18.37 0.08 2.68
CA GLU A 345 18.97 -1.26 2.73
C GLU A 345 18.96 -1.95 1.35
N ALA A 346 17.90 -1.78 0.57
CA ALA A 346 17.85 -2.34 -0.77
C ALA A 346 18.50 -1.44 -1.83
N GLY A 347 18.67 -0.13 -1.57
CA GLY A 347 19.33 0.81 -2.48
C GLY A 347 18.45 1.20 -3.67
N ILE A 348 17.13 1.13 -3.52
CA ILE A 348 16.15 1.67 -4.47
C ILE A 348 16.19 3.21 -4.39
N SER A 349 16.06 3.90 -5.51
CA SER A 349 16.02 5.36 -5.47
C SER A 349 14.81 5.87 -4.66
N LEU A 350 14.96 7.01 -4.00
CA LEU A 350 13.87 7.58 -3.21
C LEU A 350 12.65 7.87 -4.08
N GLU A 351 12.88 8.36 -5.30
CA GLU A 351 11.85 8.64 -6.29
C GLU A 351 11.03 7.38 -6.64
N GLU A 352 11.70 6.26 -6.90
CA GLU A 352 11.06 4.99 -7.20
C GLU A 352 10.29 4.46 -5.99
N ALA A 353 10.88 4.51 -4.80
CA ALA A 353 10.23 4.03 -3.58
C ALA A 353 8.96 4.83 -3.24
N ILE A 354 9.00 6.18 -3.38
CA ILE A 354 7.83 7.03 -3.20
C ILE A 354 6.75 6.68 -4.23
N MET A 355 7.10 6.58 -5.50
CA MET A 355 6.15 6.22 -6.56
C MET A 355 5.45 4.90 -6.27
N CYS A 356 6.21 3.88 -5.82
CA CYS A 356 5.67 2.55 -5.49
C CYS A 356 4.79 2.53 -4.24
N ALA A 357 4.93 3.51 -3.34
CA ALA A 357 4.13 3.63 -2.12
C ALA A 357 3.00 4.69 -2.23
N THR A 358 2.85 5.37 -3.36
CA THR A 358 1.87 6.47 -3.53
C THR A 358 1.12 6.38 -4.84
N ALA A 359 1.75 6.76 -5.96
CA ALA A 359 1.10 6.89 -7.26
C ALA A 359 0.68 5.53 -7.85
N ASN A 360 1.53 4.50 -7.73
CA ASN A 360 1.22 3.20 -8.29
C ASN A 360 0.02 2.53 -7.59
N PRO A 361 0.00 2.38 -6.24
CA PRO A 361 -1.17 1.82 -5.58
C PRO A 361 -2.44 2.67 -5.79
N ALA A 362 -2.32 4.01 -5.84
CA ALA A 362 -3.47 4.86 -6.12
C ALA A 362 -4.05 4.66 -7.54
N LYS A 363 -3.20 4.42 -8.54
CA LYS A 363 -3.63 4.08 -9.90
C LYS A 363 -4.27 2.70 -9.94
N GLU A 364 -3.69 1.74 -9.26
CA GLU A 364 -4.19 0.35 -9.22
C GLU A 364 -5.63 0.28 -8.73
N ILE A 365 -5.95 0.97 -7.65
CA ILE A 365 -7.30 0.95 -7.08
C ILE A 365 -8.21 2.08 -7.56
N ASN A 366 -7.82 2.78 -8.65
CA ASN A 366 -8.59 3.86 -9.30
C ASN A 366 -8.94 5.03 -8.37
N ILE A 367 -8.00 5.49 -7.54
CA ILE A 367 -8.15 6.71 -6.72
C ILE A 367 -7.14 7.79 -7.09
N PHE A 368 -6.36 7.60 -8.16
CA PHE A 368 -5.29 8.52 -8.53
C PHE A 368 -5.76 9.94 -8.83
N ASP A 369 -7.00 10.12 -9.25
CA ASP A 369 -7.59 11.45 -9.46
C ASP A 369 -7.75 12.26 -8.15
N GLU A 370 -7.80 11.58 -7.00
CA GLU A 370 -7.98 12.20 -5.68
C GLU A 370 -6.73 12.18 -4.80
N ALA A 371 -5.89 11.13 -4.90
CA ALA A 371 -4.75 10.87 -4.02
C ALA A 371 -3.50 10.38 -4.78
N GLY A 372 -2.39 10.12 -4.09
CA GLY A 372 -1.17 9.49 -4.63
C GLY A 372 -0.23 10.43 -5.38
N SER A 373 -0.52 11.73 -5.50
CA SER A 373 0.43 12.74 -6.02
C SER A 373 0.11 14.14 -5.50
N ILE A 374 1.13 15.00 -5.46
CA ILE A 374 0.98 16.43 -5.16
C ILE A 374 0.65 17.15 -6.46
N SER A 375 -0.64 17.30 -6.75
CA SER A 375 -1.15 17.88 -8.00
C SER A 375 -2.36 18.77 -7.74
N VAL A 376 -2.50 19.83 -8.55
CA VAL A 376 -3.60 20.79 -8.40
C VAL A 376 -4.95 20.09 -8.50
N GLY A 377 -5.81 20.35 -7.52
CA GLY A 377 -7.17 19.81 -7.42
C GLY A 377 -7.28 18.54 -6.59
N LYS A 378 -6.21 17.77 -6.38
CA LYS A 378 -6.21 16.58 -5.52
C LYS A 378 -6.29 16.94 -4.03
N LYS A 379 -6.69 15.99 -3.20
CA LYS A 379 -6.66 16.12 -1.73
C LYS A 379 -5.27 16.53 -1.27
N ALA A 380 -5.20 17.44 -0.35
CA ALA A 380 -3.93 17.90 0.23
C ALA A 380 -3.47 16.92 1.32
N ASP A 381 -3.20 15.69 0.91
CA ASP A 381 -2.68 14.60 1.70
C ASP A 381 -1.19 14.46 1.43
N PHE A 382 -0.36 14.80 2.41
CA PHE A 382 1.08 14.81 2.24
C PHE A 382 1.83 14.58 3.55
N VAL A 383 3.07 14.13 3.41
CA VAL A 383 4.01 13.93 4.51
C VAL A 383 5.21 14.84 4.33
N LEU A 384 5.63 15.49 5.41
CA LEU A 384 6.92 16.18 5.49
C LEU A 384 7.93 15.28 6.19
N LEU A 385 9.04 15.03 5.50
CA LEU A 385 10.14 14.21 5.97
C LEU A 385 11.40 15.07 6.16
N ASN A 386 12.25 14.68 7.12
CA ASN A 386 13.62 15.17 7.18
C ASN A 386 14.53 14.40 6.18
N ASN A 387 15.81 14.73 6.13
CA ASN A 387 16.77 14.06 5.23
C ASN A 387 17.10 12.61 5.62
N ALA A 388 16.77 12.20 6.85
CA ALA A 388 16.86 10.80 7.30
C ALA A 388 15.59 10.00 6.99
N LEU A 389 14.63 10.63 6.31
CA LEU A 389 13.29 10.11 6.02
C LEU A 389 12.40 9.91 7.26
N ASP A 390 12.71 10.57 8.38
CA ASP A 390 11.82 10.58 9.54
C ASP A 390 10.65 11.52 9.27
N ILE A 391 9.47 11.11 9.71
CA ILE A 391 8.25 11.93 9.63
C ILE A 391 8.39 13.15 10.55
N VAL A 392 8.25 14.33 9.99
CA VAL A 392 8.16 15.60 10.74
C VAL A 392 6.71 15.96 10.99
N SER A 393 5.85 15.79 9.99
CA SER A 393 4.40 15.98 10.13
C SER A 393 3.64 15.32 8.98
N VAL A 394 2.40 14.95 9.24
CA VAL A 394 1.46 14.37 8.27
C VAL A 394 0.27 15.31 8.15
N TYR A 395 -0.20 15.48 6.93
CA TYR A 395 -1.38 16.30 6.62
C TYR A 395 -2.38 15.47 5.82
N ILE A 396 -3.64 15.53 6.23
CA ILE A 396 -4.78 14.93 5.53
C ILE A 396 -5.82 16.02 5.31
N ASP A 397 -6.33 16.15 4.07
CA ASP A 397 -7.23 17.26 3.68
C ASP A 397 -6.66 18.63 4.08
N GLY A 398 -5.32 18.79 4.02
CA GLY A 398 -4.63 20.02 4.41
C GLY A 398 -4.62 20.33 5.91
N LYS A 399 -5.03 19.39 6.76
CA LYS A 399 -5.00 19.51 8.23
C LYS A 399 -3.90 18.63 8.78
N GLU A 400 -3.14 19.18 9.71
CA GLU A 400 -2.10 18.44 10.43
C GLU A 400 -2.69 17.37 11.33
N ILE A 401 -2.19 16.14 11.20
CA ILE A 401 -2.52 15.04 12.07
C ILE A 401 -1.67 15.19 13.34
N THR A 402 -2.35 15.30 14.47
CA THR A 402 -1.68 15.33 15.80
C THR A 402 -1.70 13.90 16.33
N CYS A 403 -0.51 13.32 16.52
CA CYS A 403 -0.32 12.02 17.19
C CYS A 403 -0.43 12.20 18.71
#